data_e676ceff61770c57abf56933983c79f6
#
_entry.id   e676ceff61770c57abf56933983c79f6
#
_cell.length_a   1.000
_cell.length_b   1.000
_cell.length_c   1.000
_cell.angle_alpha   90.00
_cell.angle_beta   90.00
_cell.angle_gamma   90.00
#
_symmetry.space_group_name_H-M   'P 1'
#
loop_
_entity.id
_entity.type
_entity.pdbx_description
1 polymer ?
#
loop_
_entity_poly.entity_id
_entity_poly.type
_entity_poly.pdbx_seq_one_letter_code
_entity_poly.pdbx_strand_id
1 'polypeptide(L)'
;MVVFGKELKESLSKGVNTICDAVKVTLGPKGRNVILYQTDVNGNPAARITKDGVSVAKEVWSEDHIENVAIKIIQEVATKSNDLVGDGTTTATVIAQAIYNLGAARIEAGEDPLTIKKEIESDLEVILESLKRQTKKVTSKNIVDIATISCNGDEELGKLIADVFNKVGKNGVVTVEAGTGIETEVELVKGMDIDRGYESIHFLTPGVDSKVIEYENPLIYCTNLPMSGANDVIPLMEESLKTDRPLLIINANVTGEALTYLAHNNVNGRIKCCVVTPEGYAQGRLESLKDICSIAGGNIVTDTLKPDKPFGSVDKVIITQRKTTFINKDSKAGDRIKGLAATIKEAPTQYEKTRIEERIAKLKGDVAIIKVGATSEVELKEKKDRVDDAVAATRAALEEGVLPGGGVALLIAGQFCKSLSLAASMPFKQICINAGVANKDILTIEENILHNENDSIFNAKSMEMEKKSKTKILDPAKVTRIAIENAVSVVGTLLTTEVMVKN
;
A
#
# COMPACT_ATOMS: atom_id res chain seq x y z
N MET A 1 8.84 32.48 -12.09
CA MET A 1 7.52 33.13 -11.84
C MET A 1 7.17 32.94 -10.38
N VAL A 2 6.71 33.99 -9.68
CA VAL A 2 6.28 33.87 -8.26
C VAL A 2 4.82 34.25 -8.21
N VAL A 3 3.99 33.40 -7.57
CA VAL A 3 2.55 33.61 -7.38
C VAL A 3 2.23 33.57 -5.89
N PHE A 4 1.41 34.49 -5.42
CA PHE A 4 1.05 34.63 -4.00
C PHE A 4 -0.36 35.22 -3.84
N GLY A 5 -0.84 35.20 -2.59
CA GLY A 5 -2.10 35.83 -2.22
C GLY A 5 -3.33 35.11 -2.76
N LYS A 6 -4.36 35.89 -3.15
CA LYS A 6 -5.70 35.38 -3.50
C LYS A 6 -5.68 34.47 -4.73
N GLU A 7 -4.93 34.86 -5.75
CA GLU A 7 -4.81 34.10 -7.02
C GLU A 7 -4.28 32.68 -6.76
N LEU A 8 -3.21 32.56 -5.94
CA LEU A 8 -2.67 31.27 -5.55
C LEU A 8 -3.73 30.42 -4.82
N LYS A 9 -4.42 31.00 -3.83
CA LYS A 9 -5.42 30.29 -3.00
C LYS A 9 -6.61 29.79 -3.81
N GLU A 10 -7.11 30.59 -4.76
CA GLU A 10 -8.20 30.21 -5.66
C GLU A 10 -7.81 29.06 -6.60
N SER A 11 -6.62 29.12 -7.20
CA SER A 11 -6.15 28.06 -8.09
C SER A 11 -5.82 26.76 -7.32
N LEU A 12 -5.21 26.86 -6.12
CA LEU A 12 -5.02 25.68 -5.26
C LEU A 12 -6.36 25.03 -4.88
N SER A 13 -7.39 25.83 -4.52
CA SER A 13 -8.71 25.33 -4.21
C SER A 13 -9.36 24.59 -5.37
N LYS A 14 -9.26 25.13 -6.59
CA LYS A 14 -9.74 24.45 -7.80
C LYS A 14 -9.02 23.12 -8.02
N GLY A 15 -7.69 23.11 -7.94
CA GLY A 15 -6.91 21.89 -8.14
C GLY A 15 -7.27 20.80 -7.13
N VAL A 16 -7.37 21.14 -5.83
CA VAL A 16 -7.82 20.20 -4.78
C VAL A 16 -9.21 19.65 -5.11
N ASN A 17 -10.17 20.52 -5.44
CA ASN A 17 -11.53 20.07 -5.72
C ASN A 17 -11.61 19.24 -7.00
N THR A 18 -10.88 19.59 -8.05
CA THR A 18 -10.86 18.84 -9.32
C THR A 18 -10.49 17.38 -9.12
N ILE A 19 -9.38 17.10 -8.42
CA ILE A 19 -8.98 15.72 -8.18
C ILE A 19 -9.92 14.99 -7.21
N CYS A 20 -10.31 15.65 -6.12
CA CYS A 20 -11.14 15.01 -5.11
C CYS A 20 -12.54 14.70 -5.64
N ASP A 21 -13.13 15.58 -6.45
CA ASP A 21 -14.44 15.37 -7.07
C ASP A 21 -14.43 14.20 -8.05
N ALA A 22 -13.33 14.01 -8.78
CA ALA A 22 -13.16 12.86 -9.67
C ALA A 22 -13.04 11.54 -8.89
N VAL A 23 -12.32 11.54 -7.76
CA VAL A 23 -12.05 10.34 -6.96
C VAL A 23 -13.23 9.94 -6.09
N LYS A 24 -13.91 10.90 -5.41
CA LYS A 24 -14.95 10.62 -4.41
C LYS A 24 -16.17 9.85 -4.92
N VAL A 25 -16.44 9.90 -6.25
CA VAL A 25 -17.56 9.19 -6.86
C VAL A 25 -17.40 7.66 -6.80
N THR A 26 -16.18 7.17 -6.58
CA THR A 26 -15.88 5.74 -6.50
C THR A 26 -16.15 5.16 -5.10
N LEU A 27 -16.34 6.01 -4.06
CA LEU A 27 -16.40 5.58 -2.66
C LEU A 27 -17.65 4.78 -2.34
N GLY A 28 -17.46 3.68 -1.63
CA GLY A 28 -18.52 2.86 -1.03
C GLY A 28 -19.14 1.84 -1.97
N PRO A 29 -20.13 1.05 -1.47
CA PRO A 29 -20.72 -0.08 -2.20
C PRO A 29 -21.48 0.32 -3.46
N LYS A 30 -22.03 1.55 -3.50
CA LYS A 30 -22.69 2.13 -4.67
C LYS A 30 -21.85 3.19 -5.37
N GLY A 31 -20.53 3.23 -5.11
CA GLY A 31 -19.57 4.03 -5.86
C GLY A 31 -19.60 3.67 -7.36
N ARG A 32 -19.33 4.66 -8.20
CA ARG A 32 -19.45 4.54 -9.66
C ARG A 32 -18.09 4.39 -10.31
N ASN A 33 -18.08 3.78 -11.49
CA ASN A 33 -16.89 3.69 -12.31
C ASN A 33 -16.56 5.05 -12.94
N VAL A 34 -15.26 5.26 -13.16
CA VAL A 34 -14.69 6.41 -13.88
C VAL A 34 -14.06 5.92 -15.17
N ILE A 35 -14.23 6.67 -16.24
CA ILE A 35 -13.58 6.41 -17.52
C ILE A 35 -12.28 7.22 -17.54
N LEU A 36 -11.15 6.53 -17.66
CA LEU A 36 -9.84 7.12 -17.89
C LEU A 36 -9.58 7.13 -19.39
N TYR A 37 -9.30 8.31 -19.94
CA TYR A 37 -8.90 8.45 -21.33
C TYR A 37 -7.38 8.46 -21.41
N GLN A 38 -6.83 7.45 -22.06
CA GLN A 38 -5.38 7.29 -22.24
C GLN A 38 -5.05 7.22 -23.74
N THR A 39 -3.81 7.44 -24.09
CA THR A 39 -3.27 7.12 -25.42
C THR A 39 -2.38 5.88 -25.29
N ASP A 40 -2.56 4.93 -26.20
CA ASP A 40 -1.67 3.78 -26.27
C ASP A 40 -0.25 4.17 -26.74
N VAL A 41 0.67 3.23 -26.74
CA VAL A 41 2.06 3.44 -27.20
C VAL A 41 2.17 3.86 -28.67
N ASN A 42 1.10 3.71 -29.45
CA ASN A 42 1.03 4.08 -30.85
C ASN A 42 0.32 5.44 -31.06
N GLY A 43 -0.12 6.10 -29.96
CA GLY A 43 -0.84 7.36 -30.00
C GLY A 43 -2.34 7.22 -30.26
N ASN A 44 -2.92 6.01 -30.24
CA ASN A 44 -4.35 5.80 -30.42
C ASN A 44 -5.11 6.02 -29.10
N PRO A 45 -6.34 6.55 -29.17
CA PRO A 45 -7.16 6.70 -27.98
C PRO A 45 -7.52 5.34 -27.36
N ALA A 46 -7.22 5.18 -26.10
CA ALA A 46 -7.61 4.03 -25.28
C ALA A 46 -8.48 4.50 -24.12
N ALA A 47 -9.52 3.74 -23.80
CA ALA A 47 -10.38 4.01 -22.65
C ALA A 47 -10.23 2.87 -21.62
N ARG A 48 -9.94 3.23 -20.38
CA ARG A 48 -9.95 2.31 -19.24
C ARG A 48 -11.10 2.68 -18.31
N ILE A 49 -11.91 1.70 -17.95
CA ILE A 49 -12.96 1.87 -16.94
C ILE A 49 -12.44 1.30 -15.64
N THR A 50 -12.48 2.10 -14.57
CA THR A 50 -12.00 1.69 -13.25
C THR A 50 -12.89 2.26 -12.14
N LYS A 51 -12.89 1.60 -10.99
CA LYS A 51 -13.45 2.09 -9.72
C LYS A 51 -12.34 2.35 -8.68
N ASP A 52 -11.10 2.02 -9.02
CA ASP A 52 -9.96 2.24 -8.14
C ASP A 52 -9.61 3.72 -8.03
N GLY A 53 -9.67 4.24 -6.79
CA GLY A 53 -9.40 5.65 -6.50
C GLY A 53 -7.96 6.08 -6.78
N VAL A 54 -6.98 5.21 -6.62
CA VAL A 54 -5.56 5.49 -6.94
C VAL A 54 -5.37 5.69 -8.43
N SER A 55 -5.93 4.80 -9.25
CA SER A 55 -5.86 4.90 -10.71
C SER A 55 -6.51 6.19 -11.20
N VAL A 56 -7.69 6.54 -10.64
CA VAL A 56 -8.36 7.80 -10.97
C VAL A 56 -7.51 8.99 -10.57
N ALA A 57 -6.99 9.01 -9.33
CA ALA A 57 -6.20 10.13 -8.82
C ALA A 57 -4.96 10.41 -9.69
N LYS A 58 -4.26 9.38 -10.15
CA LYS A 58 -3.03 9.51 -10.96
C LYS A 58 -3.25 10.13 -12.33
N GLU A 59 -4.44 9.97 -12.92
CA GLU A 59 -4.77 10.45 -14.26
C GLU A 59 -5.35 11.87 -14.28
N VAL A 60 -5.71 12.42 -13.11
CA VAL A 60 -6.23 13.80 -13.05
C VAL A 60 -5.09 14.79 -13.21
N TRP A 61 -5.26 15.73 -14.13
CA TRP A 61 -4.34 16.84 -14.36
C TRP A 61 -5.10 18.09 -14.83
N SER A 62 -4.45 19.25 -14.80
CA SER A 62 -4.97 20.53 -15.28
C SER A 62 -3.94 21.22 -16.17
N GLU A 63 -4.40 22.00 -17.15
CA GLU A 63 -3.55 22.88 -17.97
C GLU A 63 -3.00 24.04 -17.14
N ASP A 64 -3.72 24.47 -16.11
CA ASP A 64 -3.24 25.47 -15.17
C ASP A 64 -2.15 24.89 -14.26
N HIS A 65 -0.99 25.53 -14.29
CA HIS A 65 0.17 25.04 -13.55
C HIS A 65 -0.01 25.04 -12.04
N ILE A 66 -0.77 26.00 -11.48
CA ILE A 66 -1.00 26.12 -10.04
C ILE A 66 -2.01 25.08 -9.59
N GLU A 67 -3.11 24.93 -10.34
CA GLU A 67 -4.08 23.87 -10.12
C GLU A 67 -3.38 22.49 -10.14
N ASN A 68 -2.47 22.28 -11.12
CA ASN A 68 -1.76 21.04 -11.28
C ASN A 68 -0.78 20.73 -10.12
N VAL A 69 -0.21 21.76 -9.49
CA VAL A 69 0.59 21.58 -8.25
C VAL A 69 -0.30 21.07 -7.12
N ALA A 70 -1.49 21.67 -6.93
CA ALA A 70 -2.43 21.22 -5.92
C ALA A 70 -2.91 19.78 -6.19
N ILE A 71 -3.21 19.45 -7.45
CA ILE A 71 -3.56 18.08 -7.88
C ILE A 71 -2.45 17.11 -7.48
N LYS A 72 -1.17 17.41 -7.79
CA LYS A 72 -0.03 16.56 -7.45
C LYS A 72 0.14 16.36 -5.94
N ILE A 73 -0.08 17.40 -5.15
CA ILE A 73 -0.01 17.32 -3.69
C ILE A 73 -1.11 16.38 -3.16
N ILE A 74 -2.32 16.44 -3.68
CA ILE A 74 -3.42 15.53 -3.28
C ILE A 74 -3.19 14.12 -3.86
N GLN A 75 -2.59 13.98 -5.06
CA GLN A 75 -2.15 12.67 -5.56
C GLN A 75 -1.18 12.00 -4.59
N GLU A 76 -0.34 12.77 -3.89
CA GLU A 76 0.56 12.23 -2.87
C GLU A 76 -0.20 11.65 -1.67
N VAL A 77 -1.31 12.26 -1.23
CA VAL A 77 -2.20 11.69 -0.19
C VAL A 77 -2.70 10.32 -0.60
N ALA A 78 -3.24 10.23 -1.82
CA ALA A 78 -3.76 9.00 -2.40
C ALA A 78 -2.66 7.93 -2.51
N THR A 79 -1.51 8.29 -3.08
CA THR A 79 -0.39 7.37 -3.29
C THR A 79 0.21 6.88 -1.98
N LYS A 80 0.44 7.76 -0.99
CA LYS A 80 0.95 7.37 0.32
C LYS A 80 0.04 6.38 1.04
N SER A 81 -1.28 6.59 0.98
CA SER A 81 -2.24 5.66 1.57
C SER A 81 -2.16 4.29 0.90
N ASN A 82 -2.11 4.25 -0.43
CA ASN A 82 -1.93 3.02 -1.19
C ASN A 82 -0.60 2.32 -0.87
N ASP A 83 0.51 3.05 -0.88
CA ASP A 83 1.85 2.49 -0.65
C ASP A 83 2.02 1.95 0.78
N LEU A 84 1.31 2.49 1.77
CA LEU A 84 1.41 2.08 3.17
C LEU A 84 0.51 0.89 3.51
N VAL A 85 -0.69 0.84 2.91
CA VAL A 85 -1.76 -0.08 3.34
C VAL A 85 -2.41 -0.80 2.16
N GLY A 86 -2.24 -0.33 0.93
CA GLY A 86 -2.86 -0.87 -0.28
C GLY A 86 -4.35 -0.60 -0.41
N ASP A 87 -4.95 0.23 0.44
CA ASP A 87 -6.38 0.57 0.45
C ASP A 87 -6.61 1.94 1.12
N GLY A 88 -7.86 2.45 1.13
CA GLY A 88 -8.24 3.68 1.80
C GLY A 88 -7.92 4.98 1.04
N THR A 89 -7.46 4.89 -0.16
CA THR A 89 -7.10 6.02 -1.04
C THR A 89 -8.23 7.02 -1.20
N THR A 90 -9.41 6.55 -1.56
CA THR A 90 -10.61 7.38 -1.75
C THR A 90 -11.04 8.04 -0.45
N THR A 91 -11.00 7.31 0.66
CA THR A 91 -11.30 7.84 2.00
C THR A 91 -10.35 8.98 2.37
N ALA A 92 -9.04 8.79 2.18
CA ALA A 92 -8.02 9.80 2.45
C ALA A 92 -8.23 11.07 1.61
N THR A 93 -8.57 10.91 0.33
CA THR A 93 -8.83 12.02 -0.60
C THR A 93 -10.08 12.81 -0.20
N VAL A 94 -11.16 12.14 0.21
CA VAL A 94 -12.39 12.78 0.69
C VAL A 94 -12.14 13.58 1.97
N ILE A 95 -11.39 13.04 2.91
CA ILE A 95 -11.00 13.72 4.15
C ILE A 95 -10.13 14.94 3.82
N ALA A 96 -9.14 14.78 2.93
CA ALA A 96 -8.25 15.85 2.50
C ALA A 96 -9.02 17.04 1.88
N GLN A 97 -10.00 16.76 1.00
CA GLN A 97 -10.87 17.79 0.43
C GLN A 97 -11.60 18.57 1.52
N ALA A 98 -12.19 17.86 2.47
CA ALA A 98 -12.96 18.47 3.54
C ALA A 98 -12.10 19.35 4.46
N ILE A 99 -10.93 18.85 4.88
CA ILE A 99 -9.98 19.62 5.70
C ILE A 99 -9.54 20.88 4.95
N TYR A 100 -9.20 20.76 3.66
CA TYR A 100 -8.76 21.88 2.86
C TYR A 100 -9.85 22.96 2.73
N ASN A 101 -11.05 22.57 2.31
CA ASN A 101 -12.15 23.52 2.10
C ASN A 101 -12.56 24.25 3.39
N LEU A 102 -12.62 23.51 4.51
CA LEU A 102 -12.93 24.11 5.83
C LEU A 102 -11.81 25.05 6.30
N GLY A 103 -10.54 24.62 6.17
CA GLY A 103 -9.39 25.44 6.53
C GLY A 103 -9.28 26.70 5.67
N ALA A 104 -9.45 26.56 4.35
CA ALA A 104 -9.43 27.69 3.42
C ALA A 104 -10.51 28.72 3.73
N ALA A 105 -11.74 28.30 4.02
CA ALA A 105 -12.83 29.19 4.41
C ALA A 105 -12.53 29.96 5.72
N ARG A 106 -11.89 29.32 6.70
CA ARG A 106 -11.46 29.98 7.95
C ARG A 106 -10.34 30.99 7.69
N ILE A 107 -9.39 30.66 6.80
CA ILE A 107 -8.30 31.58 6.41
C ILE A 107 -8.89 32.80 5.67
N GLU A 108 -9.87 32.60 4.79
CA GLU A 108 -10.58 33.71 4.12
C GLU A 108 -11.35 34.59 5.11
N ALA A 109 -11.87 34.02 6.20
CA ALA A 109 -12.49 34.75 7.31
C ALA A 109 -11.48 35.50 8.19
N GLY A 110 -10.18 35.37 7.95
CA GLY A 110 -9.10 36.09 8.63
C GLY A 110 -8.44 35.35 9.79
N GLU A 111 -8.70 34.04 9.94
CA GLU A 111 -8.01 33.23 10.95
C GLU A 111 -6.57 32.89 10.49
N ASP A 112 -5.68 32.78 11.47
CA ASP A 112 -4.26 32.48 11.22
C ASP A 112 -4.05 31.01 10.77
N PRO A 113 -3.44 30.76 9.60
CA PRO A 113 -3.23 29.41 9.07
C PRO A 113 -2.45 28.48 10.00
N LEU A 114 -1.47 29.01 10.75
CA LEU A 114 -0.67 28.21 11.68
C LEU A 114 -1.48 27.79 12.90
N THR A 115 -2.41 28.63 13.35
CA THR A 115 -3.34 28.31 14.43
C THR A 115 -4.32 27.21 13.98
N ILE A 116 -4.89 27.33 12.78
CA ILE A 116 -5.78 26.32 12.20
C ILE A 116 -5.05 24.96 12.09
N LYS A 117 -3.81 24.96 11.59
CA LYS A 117 -2.99 23.74 11.48
C LYS A 117 -2.80 23.06 12.84
N LYS A 118 -2.44 23.82 13.88
CA LYS A 118 -2.27 23.29 15.26
C LYS A 118 -3.54 22.69 15.82
N GLU A 119 -4.70 23.33 15.58
CA GLU A 119 -5.98 22.80 15.99
C GLU A 119 -6.32 21.48 15.29
N ILE A 120 -6.07 21.41 13.98
CA ILE A 120 -6.26 20.20 13.18
C ILE A 120 -5.36 19.07 13.70
N GLU A 121 -4.07 19.34 13.99
CA GLU A 121 -3.13 18.38 14.55
C GLU A 121 -3.57 17.90 15.95
N SER A 122 -4.07 18.80 16.80
CA SER A 122 -4.62 18.42 18.12
C SER A 122 -5.88 17.56 18.01
N ASP A 123 -6.80 17.90 17.11
CA ASP A 123 -8.00 17.11 16.86
C ASP A 123 -7.66 15.72 16.28
N LEU A 124 -6.59 15.62 15.47
CA LEU A 124 -6.10 14.32 14.98
C LEU A 124 -5.76 13.38 16.13
N GLU A 125 -5.06 13.86 17.16
CA GLU A 125 -4.72 13.02 18.33
C GLU A 125 -5.97 12.48 19.02
N VAL A 126 -7.02 13.34 19.17
CA VAL A 126 -8.32 12.95 19.74
C VAL A 126 -8.99 11.86 18.89
N ILE A 127 -8.97 12.01 17.55
CA ILE A 127 -9.53 11.01 16.63
C ILE A 127 -8.76 9.70 16.74
N LEU A 128 -7.43 9.72 16.73
CA LEU A 128 -6.60 8.52 16.82
C LEU A 128 -6.84 7.75 18.11
N GLU A 129 -6.97 8.45 19.23
CA GLU A 129 -7.31 7.81 20.52
C GLU A 129 -8.72 7.20 20.49
N SER A 130 -9.70 7.88 19.90
CA SER A 130 -11.06 7.36 19.75
C SER A 130 -11.09 6.13 18.84
N LEU A 131 -10.40 6.14 17.69
CA LEU A 131 -10.28 4.98 16.81
C LEU A 131 -9.65 3.79 17.55
N LYS A 132 -8.58 4.01 18.32
CA LYS A 132 -7.94 2.98 19.13
C LYS A 132 -8.91 2.33 20.13
N ARG A 133 -9.77 3.11 20.76
CA ARG A 133 -10.81 2.60 21.70
C ARG A 133 -11.90 1.79 20.99
N GLN A 134 -12.25 2.15 19.75
CA GLN A 134 -13.25 1.47 18.93
C GLN A 134 -12.72 0.19 18.30
N THR A 135 -11.40 0.03 18.20
CA THR A 135 -10.75 -1.10 17.52
C THR A 135 -11.01 -2.42 18.23
N LYS A 136 -11.43 -3.43 17.46
CA LYS A 136 -11.64 -4.79 17.93
C LYS A 136 -10.63 -5.74 17.26
N LYS A 137 -10.21 -6.78 17.98
CA LYS A 137 -9.35 -7.84 17.42
C LYS A 137 -10.10 -8.60 16.34
N VAL A 138 -9.38 -8.98 15.28
CA VAL A 138 -9.91 -9.79 14.19
C VAL A 138 -10.17 -11.22 14.66
N THR A 139 -11.31 -11.77 14.23
CA THR A 139 -11.66 -13.19 14.35
C THR A 139 -11.71 -13.82 12.96
N SER A 140 -11.62 -15.15 12.87
CA SER A 140 -11.70 -15.85 11.57
C SER A 140 -12.97 -15.49 10.77
N LYS A 141 -14.08 -15.18 11.44
CA LYS A 141 -15.31 -14.72 10.81
C LYS A 141 -15.16 -13.32 10.20
N ASN A 142 -14.53 -12.42 10.92
CA ASN A 142 -14.31 -11.05 10.44
C ASN A 142 -13.42 -11.01 9.19
N ILE A 143 -12.47 -11.95 9.04
CA ILE A 143 -11.63 -12.02 7.84
C ILE A 143 -12.48 -12.18 6.59
N VAL A 144 -13.47 -13.08 6.62
CA VAL A 144 -14.40 -13.27 5.48
C VAL A 144 -15.18 -11.98 5.19
N ASP A 145 -15.73 -11.35 6.24
CA ASP A 145 -16.53 -10.13 6.09
C ASP A 145 -15.69 -8.99 5.49
N ILE A 146 -14.46 -8.78 5.97
CA ILE A 146 -13.54 -7.74 5.46
C ILE A 146 -13.19 -8.02 4.00
N ALA A 147 -12.71 -9.22 3.69
CA ALA A 147 -12.34 -9.59 2.33
C ALA A 147 -13.53 -9.45 1.36
N THR A 148 -14.73 -9.85 1.78
CA THR A 148 -15.96 -9.69 0.97
C THR A 148 -16.28 -8.22 0.70
N ILE A 149 -16.16 -7.34 1.70
CA ILE A 149 -16.41 -5.90 1.52
C ILE A 149 -15.40 -5.29 0.55
N SER A 150 -14.13 -5.57 0.74
CA SER A 150 -13.06 -5.07 -0.13
C SER A 150 -13.15 -5.62 -1.56
N CYS A 151 -13.75 -6.82 -1.72
CA CYS A 151 -14.11 -7.38 -3.03
C CYS A 151 -15.44 -6.84 -3.59
N ASN A 152 -15.93 -5.67 -3.15
CA ASN A 152 -17.21 -5.09 -3.59
C ASN A 152 -18.43 -5.99 -3.33
N GLY A 153 -18.39 -6.84 -2.32
CA GLY A 153 -19.45 -7.74 -1.91
C GLY A 153 -19.46 -9.09 -2.64
N ASP A 154 -18.36 -9.47 -3.29
CA ASP A 154 -18.13 -10.79 -3.87
C ASP A 154 -17.79 -11.80 -2.75
N GLU A 155 -18.79 -12.60 -2.37
CA GLU A 155 -18.64 -13.57 -1.27
C GLU A 155 -17.70 -14.74 -1.62
N GLU A 156 -17.60 -15.11 -2.89
CA GLU A 156 -16.75 -16.22 -3.32
C GLU A 156 -15.28 -15.82 -3.22
N LEU A 157 -14.92 -14.66 -3.76
CA LEU A 157 -13.57 -14.10 -3.62
C LEU A 157 -13.25 -13.80 -2.15
N GLY A 158 -14.19 -13.27 -1.39
CA GLY A 158 -13.99 -12.99 0.03
C GLY A 158 -13.69 -14.26 0.84
N LYS A 159 -14.39 -15.35 0.61
CA LYS A 159 -14.11 -16.66 1.22
C LYS A 159 -12.77 -17.22 0.80
N LEU A 160 -12.44 -17.14 -0.50
CA LEU A 160 -11.16 -17.61 -1.03
C LEU A 160 -9.98 -16.88 -0.36
N ILE A 161 -10.04 -15.56 -0.25
CA ILE A 161 -9.00 -14.75 0.41
C ILE A 161 -8.90 -15.10 1.90
N ALA A 162 -10.03 -15.24 2.58
CA ALA A 162 -10.05 -15.62 3.99
C ALA A 162 -9.43 -17.01 4.23
N ASP A 163 -9.73 -17.97 3.37
CA ASP A 163 -9.16 -19.33 3.43
C ASP A 163 -7.64 -19.29 3.19
N VAL A 164 -7.18 -18.44 2.28
CA VAL A 164 -5.75 -18.21 2.04
C VAL A 164 -5.08 -17.71 3.32
N PHE A 165 -5.59 -16.64 3.94
CA PHE A 165 -5.01 -16.11 5.19
C PHE A 165 -5.10 -17.10 6.36
N ASN A 166 -6.15 -17.91 6.45
CA ASN A 166 -6.24 -18.96 7.44
C ASN A 166 -5.17 -20.05 7.24
N LYS A 167 -4.78 -20.36 6.00
CA LYS A 167 -3.74 -21.35 5.67
C LYS A 167 -2.33 -20.82 5.88
N VAL A 168 -2.03 -19.61 5.38
CA VAL A 168 -0.69 -19.02 5.49
C VAL A 168 -0.43 -18.38 6.86
N GLY A 169 -1.48 -18.06 7.60
CA GLY A 169 -1.41 -17.41 8.91
C GLY A 169 -1.14 -15.90 8.82
N LYS A 170 -1.08 -15.25 9.99
CA LYS A 170 -0.93 -13.79 10.11
C LYS A 170 0.35 -13.25 9.43
N ASN A 171 1.44 -14.01 9.51
CA ASN A 171 2.76 -13.63 8.97
C ASN A 171 3.02 -14.24 7.57
N GLY A 172 2.03 -14.94 6.99
CA GLY A 172 2.15 -15.52 5.67
C GLY A 172 2.08 -14.48 4.56
N VAL A 173 2.73 -14.78 3.46
CA VAL A 173 2.77 -13.90 2.28
C VAL A 173 1.63 -14.29 1.35
N VAL A 174 0.89 -13.30 0.87
CA VAL A 174 -0.13 -13.47 -0.16
C VAL A 174 0.24 -12.54 -1.31
N THR A 175 0.38 -13.09 -2.50
CA THR A 175 0.63 -12.37 -3.76
C THR A 175 -0.52 -12.62 -4.74
N VAL A 176 -0.77 -11.66 -5.63
CA VAL A 176 -1.84 -11.75 -6.62
C VAL A 176 -1.25 -11.62 -8.01
N GLU A 177 -1.51 -12.60 -8.85
CA GLU A 177 -1.01 -12.66 -10.22
C GLU A 177 -2.17 -12.81 -11.22
N ALA A 178 -1.93 -12.40 -12.47
CA ALA A 178 -2.82 -12.71 -13.55
C ALA A 178 -2.73 -14.20 -13.87
N GLY A 179 -3.86 -14.90 -13.79
CA GLY A 179 -3.98 -16.29 -14.23
C GLY A 179 -4.17 -16.40 -15.75
N THR A 180 -3.98 -17.58 -16.27
CA THR A 180 -4.22 -17.90 -17.70
C THR A 180 -5.61 -18.51 -17.95
N GLY A 181 -6.33 -18.86 -16.88
CA GLY A 181 -7.65 -19.46 -16.91
C GLY A 181 -8.80 -18.48 -16.65
N ILE A 182 -10.01 -18.98 -16.71
CA ILE A 182 -11.24 -18.22 -16.39
C ILE A 182 -11.48 -18.20 -14.87
N GLU A 183 -11.12 -19.28 -14.18
CA GLU A 183 -11.33 -19.43 -12.74
C GLU A 183 -10.14 -18.87 -11.96
N THR A 184 -10.42 -18.35 -10.75
CA THR A 184 -9.38 -17.88 -9.83
C THR A 184 -8.87 -19.06 -9.02
N GLU A 185 -7.57 -19.30 -9.03
CA GLU A 185 -6.90 -20.42 -8.38
C GLU A 185 -5.95 -19.93 -7.28
N VAL A 186 -5.67 -20.79 -6.30
CA VAL A 186 -4.70 -20.53 -5.24
C VAL A 186 -3.62 -21.59 -5.24
N GLU A 187 -2.38 -21.18 -5.40
CA GLU A 187 -1.19 -22.03 -5.28
C GLU A 187 -0.50 -21.69 -3.93
N LEU A 188 -0.19 -22.73 -3.16
CA LEU A 188 0.61 -22.58 -1.92
C LEU A 188 2.03 -23.06 -2.20
N VAL A 189 3.00 -22.19 -2.01
CA VAL A 189 4.42 -22.45 -2.25
C VAL A 189 5.27 -22.04 -1.06
N LYS A 190 6.48 -22.62 -0.94
CA LYS A 190 7.44 -22.18 0.06
C LYS A 190 8.10 -20.87 -0.37
N GLY A 191 8.35 -20.00 0.58
CA GLY A 191 9.01 -18.73 0.32
C GLY A 191 9.13 -17.87 1.57
N MET A 192 9.72 -16.71 1.39
CA MET A 192 9.78 -15.68 2.44
C MET A 192 9.73 -14.29 1.82
N ASP A 193 9.40 -13.33 2.65
CA ASP A 193 9.53 -11.93 2.31
C ASP A 193 10.52 -11.18 3.19
N ILE A 194 11.03 -10.09 2.65
CA ILE A 194 11.77 -9.07 3.39
C ILE A 194 11.10 -7.71 3.15
N ASP A 195 11.02 -6.89 4.21
CA ASP A 195 10.39 -5.57 4.17
C ASP A 195 11.36 -4.52 3.60
N ARG A 196 11.95 -4.85 2.45
CA ARG A 196 12.86 -4.03 1.64
C ARG A 196 12.60 -4.27 0.16
N GLY A 197 12.53 -3.20 -0.60
CA GLY A 197 12.31 -3.23 -2.05
C GLY A 197 13.54 -2.77 -2.83
N TYR A 198 13.31 -2.38 -4.08
CA TYR A 198 14.37 -1.92 -4.97
C TYR A 198 14.97 -0.58 -4.52
N GLU A 199 16.29 -0.47 -4.64
CA GLU A 199 17.06 0.74 -4.25
C GLU A 199 16.88 1.93 -5.21
N SER A 200 16.41 1.68 -6.44
CA SER A 200 16.22 2.73 -7.45
C SER A 200 15.07 2.41 -8.38
N ILE A 201 14.29 3.44 -8.73
CA ILE A 201 13.22 3.36 -9.73
C ILE A 201 13.75 2.99 -11.13
N HIS A 202 15.03 3.20 -11.40
CA HIS A 202 15.68 2.84 -12.68
C HIS A 202 15.84 1.33 -12.87
N PHE A 203 15.53 0.51 -11.87
CA PHE A 203 15.42 -0.94 -12.01
C PHE A 203 14.06 -1.38 -12.53
N LEU A 204 13.06 -0.50 -12.56
CA LEU A 204 11.77 -0.80 -13.21
C LEU A 204 11.94 -0.94 -14.73
N THR A 205 11.12 -1.79 -15.33
CA THR A 205 11.14 -1.99 -16.79
C THR A 205 10.62 -0.73 -17.48
N PRO A 206 11.38 -0.11 -18.37
CA PRO A 206 10.93 1.07 -19.11
C PRO A 206 9.66 0.80 -19.91
N GLY A 207 8.71 1.74 -19.87
CA GLY A 207 7.45 1.65 -20.63
C GLY A 207 6.37 0.73 -20.02
N VAL A 208 6.64 0.14 -18.86
CA VAL A 208 5.66 -0.64 -18.09
C VAL A 208 5.20 0.19 -16.90
N ASP A 209 3.89 0.40 -16.80
CA ASP A 209 3.26 1.22 -15.73
C ASP A 209 3.28 0.52 -14.35
N SER A 210 3.83 -0.69 -14.30
CA SER A 210 3.95 -1.48 -13.08
C SER A 210 5.16 -1.03 -12.25
N LYS A 211 4.92 -0.73 -10.99
CA LYS A 211 5.96 -0.49 -9.97
C LYS A 211 6.48 -1.79 -9.33
N VAL A 212 6.23 -2.92 -9.98
CA VAL A 212 6.62 -4.25 -9.50
C VAL A 212 7.60 -4.85 -10.51
N ILE A 213 8.70 -5.41 -9.99
CA ILE A 213 9.69 -6.17 -10.76
C ILE A 213 9.45 -7.64 -10.47
N GLU A 214 9.30 -8.44 -11.53
CA GLU A 214 9.16 -9.89 -11.43
C GLU A 214 10.30 -10.56 -12.19
N TYR A 215 11.05 -11.41 -11.50
CA TYR A 215 12.12 -12.20 -12.08
C TYR A 215 11.85 -13.69 -11.89
N GLU A 216 11.84 -14.43 -12.98
CA GLU A 216 11.79 -15.88 -12.97
C GLU A 216 13.22 -16.44 -13.00
N ASN A 217 13.48 -17.42 -12.15
CA ASN A 217 14.77 -18.11 -12.03
C ASN A 217 15.98 -17.14 -11.97
N PRO A 218 15.96 -16.07 -11.12
CA PRO A 218 17.04 -15.11 -11.07
C PRO A 218 18.34 -15.70 -10.51
N LEU A 219 19.48 -15.10 -10.88
CA LEU A 219 20.73 -15.24 -10.16
C LEU A 219 20.69 -14.32 -8.95
N ILE A 220 20.84 -14.87 -7.74
CA ILE A 220 20.83 -14.12 -6.50
C ILE A 220 22.24 -14.06 -5.93
N TYR A 221 22.78 -12.85 -5.83
CA TYR A 221 24.11 -12.60 -5.27
C TYR A 221 23.98 -11.87 -3.93
N CYS A 222 24.41 -12.53 -2.86
CA CYS A 222 24.33 -11.99 -1.50
C CYS A 222 25.74 -11.63 -1.01
N THR A 223 25.95 -10.34 -0.67
CA THR A 223 27.23 -9.86 -0.15
C THR A 223 27.06 -8.72 0.84
N ASN A 224 27.99 -8.59 1.78
CA ASN A 224 28.14 -7.44 2.66
C ASN A 224 29.29 -6.51 2.24
N LEU A 225 30.02 -6.85 1.18
CA LEU A 225 31.12 -6.04 0.68
C LEU A 225 30.62 -4.72 0.07
N PRO A 226 31.31 -3.61 0.26
CA PRO A 226 30.99 -2.39 -0.46
C PRO A 226 31.23 -2.57 -1.97
N MET A 227 30.31 -2.09 -2.77
CA MET A 227 30.36 -2.09 -4.22
C MET A 227 30.17 -0.65 -4.70
N SER A 228 31.24 0.02 -5.07
CA SER A 228 31.23 1.44 -5.45
C SER A 228 31.68 1.72 -6.88
N GLY A 229 32.50 0.83 -7.45
CA GLY A 229 33.03 0.95 -8.80
C GLY A 229 32.35 -0.01 -9.79
N ALA A 230 32.44 0.31 -11.09
CA ALA A 230 31.91 -0.55 -12.15
C ALA A 230 32.56 -1.95 -12.12
N ASN A 231 33.82 -2.06 -11.77
CA ASN A 231 34.56 -3.33 -11.69
C ASN A 231 33.99 -4.30 -10.65
N ASP A 232 33.26 -3.79 -9.64
CA ASP A 232 32.64 -4.62 -8.61
C ASP A 232 31.41 -5.38 -9.16
N VAL A 233 30.76 -4.84 -10.18
CA VAL A 233 29.50 -5.36 -10.73
C VAL A 233 29.63 -6.02 -12.10
N ILE A 234 30.65 -5.64 -12.88
CA ILE A 234 30.88 -6.21 -14.24
C ILE A 234 30.91 -7.75 -14.24
N PRO A 235 31.65 -8.44 -13.34
CA PRO A 235 31.65 -9.89 -13.34
C PRO A 235 30.30 -10.55 -13.09
N LEU A 236 29.47 -9.88 -12.25
CA LEU A 236 28.11 -10.35 -11.96
C LEU A 236 27.19 -10.19 -13.17
N MET A 237 27.34 -9.07 -13.89
CA MET A 237 26.58 -8.80 -15.11
C MET A 237 26.98 -9.76 -16.24
N GLU A 238 28.27 -10.07 -16.39
CA GLU A 238 28.76 -11.06 -17.37
C GLU A 238 28.16 -12.42 -17.10
N GLU A 239 28.02 -12.85 -15.85
CA GLU A 239 27.40 -14.11 -15.49
C GLU A 239 25.91 -14.14 -15.80
N SER A 240 25.21 -13.02 -15.57
CA SER A 240 23.80 -12.83 -15.97
C SER A 240 23.64 -12.97 -17.50
N LEU A 241 24.51 -12.34 -18.27
CA LEU A 241 24.49 -12.40 -19.74
C LEU A 241 24.79 -13.81 -20.24
N LYS A 242 25.79 -14.50 -19.66
CA LYS A 242 26.17 -15.90 -20.06
C LYS A 242 25.03 -16.88 -19.84
N THR A 243 24.29 -16.70 -18.75
CA THR A 243 23.21 -17.60 -18.35
C THR A 243 21.81 -17.17 -18.84
N ASP A 244 21.73 -16.00 -19.44
CA ASP A 244 20.45 -15.35 -19.84
C ASP A 244 19.43 -15.29 -18.69
N ARG A 245 19.91 -14.99 -17.48
CA ARG A 245 19.08 -14.94 -16.25
C ARG A 245 19.12 -13.56 -15.62
N PRO A 246 17.98 -13.07 -15.07
CA PRO A 246 17.97 -11.83 -14.33
C PRO A 246 18.91 -11.86 -13.13
N LEU A 247 19.53 -10.73 -12.80
CA LEU A 247 20.45 -10.58 -11.68
C LEU A 247 19.80 -9.82 -10.52
N LEU A 248 19.75 -10.44 -9.35
CA LEU A 248 19.34 -9.80 -8.11
C LEU A 248 20.54 -9.72 -7.15
N ILE A 249 20.95 -8.51 -6.81
CA ILE A 249 22.02 -8.25 -5.85
C ILE A 249 21.39 -7.88 -4.51
N ILE A 250 21.69 -8.64 -3.47
CA ILE A 250 21.26 -8.34 -2.09
C ILE A 250 22.45 -7.76 -1.34
N ASN A 251 22.47 -6.42 -1.23
CA ASN A 251 23.56 -5.68 -0.60
C ASN A 251 23.11 -4.28 -0.17
N ALA A 252 23.53 -3.84 1.02
CA ALA A 252 23.23 -2.52 1.56
C ALA A 252 24.23 -1.43 1.13
N ASN A 253 25.32 -1.79 0.48
CA ASN A 253 26.44 -0.89 0.20
C ASN A 253 26.76 -0.84 -1.31
N VAL A 254 25.74 -0.84 -2.16
CA VAL A 254 25.90 -0.57 -3.60
C VAL A 254 25.68 0.93 -3.82
N THR A 255 26.72 1.64 -4.20
CA THR A 255 26.70 3.11 -4.28
C THR A 255 27.47 3.62 -5.51
N GLY A 256 27.38 4.92 -5.77
CA GLY A 256 28.21 5.59 -6.77
C GLY A 256 28.11 5.00 -8.18
N GLU A 257 29.28 4.74 -8.77
CA GLU A 257 29.41 4.25 -10.14
C GLU A 257 28.77 2.85 -10.33
N ALA A 258 28.92 1.95 -9.35
CA ALA A 258 28.33 0.60 -9.40
C ALA A 258 26.81 0.63 -9.57
N LEU A 259 26.12 1.44 -8.73
CA LEU A 259 24.65 1.57 -8.81
C LEU A 259 24.21 2.20 -10.13
N THR A 260 24.91 3.27 -10.55
CA THR A 260 24.63 3.96 -11.81
C THR A 260 24.83 3.03 -13.01
N TYR A 261 25.89 2.24 -13.00
CA TYR A 261 26.21 1.31 -14.08
C TYR A 261 25.17 0.18 -14.22
N LEU A 262 24.73 -0.39 -13.10
CA LEU A 262 23.63 -1.38 -13.08
C LEU A 262 22.33 -0.77 -13.60
N ALA A 263 21.94 0.39 -13.06
CA ALA A 263 20.71 1.07 -13.44
C ALA A 263 20.70 1.44 -14.94
N HIS A 264 21.82 1.97 -15.46
CA HIS A 264 21.95 2.34 -16.87
C HIS A 264 21.81 1.12 -17.81
N ASN A 265 22.40 -0.02 -17.47
CA ASN A 265 22.29 -1.23 -18.29
C ASN A 265 20.89 -1.85 -18.21
N ASN A 266 20.20 -1.73 -17.06
CA ASN A 266 18.81 -2.17 -16.91
C ASN A 266 17.86 -1.29 -17.77
N VAL A 267 17.97 0.04 -17.68
CA VAL A 267 17.15 0.97 -18.47
C VAL A 267 17.32 0.78 -19.97
N ASN A 268 18.57 0.49 -20.41
CA ASN A 268 18.87 0.19 -21.83
C ASN A 268 18.49 -1.22 -22.27
N GLY A 269 17.88 -2.02 -21.40
CA GLY A 269 17.45 -3.39 -21.71
C GLY A 269 18.58 -4.38 -21.99
N ARG A 270 19.83 -4.05 -21.64
CA ARG A 270 20.99 -4.94 -21.85
C ARG A 270 20.99 -6.12 -20.89
N ILE A 271 20.61 -5.87 -19.64
CA ILE A 271 20.41 -6.88 -18.60
C ILE A 271 19.17 -6.54 -17.78
N LYS A 272 18.53 -7.54 -17.23
CA LYS A 272 17.51 -7.37 -16.19
C LYS A 272 18.20 -7.49 -14.85
N CYS A 273 18.33 -6.39 -14.11
CA CYS A 273 18.97 -6.44 -12.81
C CYS A 273 18.25 -5.54 -11.78
N CYS A 274 18.41 -5.89 -10.50
CA CYS A 274 17.90 -5.12 -9.40
C CYS A 274 18.84 -5.21 -8.19
N VAL A 275 18.86 -4.17 -7.38
CA VAL A 275 19.56 -4.13 -6.09
C VAL A 275 18.54 -3.97 -4.99
N VAL A 276 18.65 -4.80 -3.95
CA VAL A 276 17.80 -4.76 -2.75
C VAL A 276 18.69 -4.75 -1.51
N THR A 277 18.39 -3.87 -0.56
CA THR A 277 19.07 -3.83 0.74
C THR A 277 18.53 -4.90 1.67
N PRO A 278 19.37 -5.74 2.33
CA PRO A 278 18.92 -6.68 3.35
C PRO A 278 18.39 -5.96 4.60
N GLU A 279 17.50 -6.62 5.35
CA GLU A 279 16.95 -6.08 6.59
C GLU A 279 18.01 -5.96 7.72
N GLY A 280 17.79 -5.01 8.62
CA GLY A 280 18.58 -4.83 9.84
C GLY A 280 19.84 -3.96 9.66
N TYR A 281 20.67 -3.93 10.70
CA TYR A 281 21.92 -3.19 10.76
C TYR A 281 23.04 -4.10 11.25
N ALA A 282 24.28 -3.86 10.78
CA ALA A 282 25.48 -4.58 11.21
C ALA A 282 25.27 -6.12 11.22
N GLN A 283 25.34 -6.75 12.39
CA GLN A 283 25.16 -8.21 12.55
C GLN A 283 23.77 -8.66 12.08
N GLY A 284 22.72 -7.84 12.24
CA GLY A 284 21.37 -8.16 11.77
C GLY A 284 21.29 -8.30 10.24
N ARG A 285 22.05 -7.48 9.49
CA ARG A 285 22.14 -7.62 8.03
C ARG A 285 22.79 -8.94 7.60
N LEU A 286 23.87 -9.32 8.27
CA LEU A 286 24.54 -10.60 7.97
C LEU A 286 23.61 -11.78 8.22
N GLU A 287 22.82 -11.70 9.28
CA GLU A 287 21.84 -12.74 9.60
C GLU A 287 20.69 -12.78 8.58
N SER A 288 20.22 -11.61 8.09
CA SER A 288 19.24 -11.52 7.00
C SER A 288 19.78 -12.12 5.70
N LEU A 289 21.04 -11.82 5.35
CA LEU A 289 21.71 -12.43 4.18
C LEU A 289 21.79 -13.96 4.31
N LYS A 290 22.10 -14.50 5.50
CA LYS A 290 22.10 -15.95 5.74
C LYS A 290 20.73 -16.58 5.54
N ASP A 291 19.68 -15.90 5.98
CA ASP A 291 18.30 -16.37 5.83
C ASP A 291 17.91 -16.42 4.35
N ILE A 292 18.21 -15.36 3.57
CA ILE A 292 17.97 -15.32 2.12
C ILE A 292 18.76 -16.43 1.41
N CYS A 293 20.06 -16.60 1.73
CA CYS A 293 20.89 -17.66 1.15
C CYS A 293 20.36 -19.06 1.47
N SER A 294 19.75 -19.26 2.66
CA SER A 294 19.16 -20.56 3.01
C SER A 294 17.97 -20.94 2.14
N ILE A 295 17.23 -19.94 1.61
CA ILE A 295 16.12 -20.14 0.68
C ILE A 295 16.62 -20.25 -0.76
N ALA A 296 17.56 -19.37 -1.15
CA ALA A 296 18.09 -19.33 -2.51
C ALA A 296 19.12 -20.43 -2.83
N GLY A 297 19.65 -21.10 -1.82
CA GLY A 297 20.67 -22.16 -2.01
C GLY A 297 22.06 -21.63 -2.39
N GLY A 298 22.29 -20.30 -2.28
CA GLY A 298 23.58 -19.65 -2.50
C GLY A 298 24.41 -19.50 -1.24
N ASN A 299 25.55 -18.82 -1.37
CA ASN A 299 26.43 -18.52 -0.25
C ASN A 299 26.71 -17.02 -0.17
N ILE A 300 26.90 -16.52 1.05
CA ILE A 300 27.28 -15.12 1.25
C ILE A 300 28.74 -14.92 0.86
N VAL A 301 28.98 -13.89 0.08
CA VAL A 301 30.36 -13.43 -0.24
C VAL A 301 30.76 -12.37 0.77
N THR A 302 31.90 -12.57 1.43
CA THR A 302 32.49 -11.64 2.40
C THR A 302 33.98 -11.50 2.13
N ASP A 303 34.68 -10.58 2.82
CA ASP A 303 36.12 -10.43 2.72
C ASP A 303 36.89 -11.72 2.98
N THR A 304 36.38 -12.52 3.91
CA THR A 304 37.04 -13.76 4.37
C THR A 304 36.47 -15.01 3.69
N LEU A 305 35.28 -14.93 3.08
CA LEU A 305 34.59 -16.05 2.48
C LEU A 305 34.26 -15.75 1.01
N LYS A 306 35.04 -16.38 0.10
CA LYS A 306 34.81 -16.34 -1.35
C LYS A 306 34.40 -17.74 -1.80
N PRO A 307 33.10 -18.09 -1.80
CA PRO A 307 32.65 -19.44 -2.13
C PRO A 307 32.80 -19.72 -3.64
N ASP A 308 33.02 -20.99 -3.99
CA ASP A 308 33.06 -21.44 -5.39
C ASP A 308 31.70 -21.23 -6.09
N LYS A 309 30.63 -21.27 -5.36
CA LYS A 309 29.23 -21.00 -5.83
C LYS A 309 28.64 -19.81 -5.13
N PRO A 310 28.95 -18.61 -5.60
CA PRO A 310 28.46 -17.37 -4.95
C PRO A 310 26.98 -17.08 -5.22
N PHE A 311 26.42 -17.61 -6.33
CA PHE A 311 25.05 -17.37 -6.72
C PHE A 311 24.09 -18.41 -6.15
N GLY A 312 22.97 -17.93 -5.64
CA GLY A 312 21.78 -18.71 -5.40
C GLY A 312 20.75 -18.53 -6.51
N SER A 313 19.64 -19.23 -6.40
CA SER A 313 18.48 -19.10 -7.28
C SER A 313 17.19 -19.48 -6.56
N VAL A 314 16.10 -18.90 -6.98
CA VAL A 314 14.73 -19.27 -6.58
C VAL A 314 13.86 -19.36 -7.81
N ASP A 315 12.68 -19.98 -7.71
CA ASP A 315 11.76 -20.09 -8.85
C ASP A 315 11.32 -18.71 -9.34
N LYS A 316 10.95 -17.82 -8.39
CA LYS A 316 10.49 -16.47 -8.71
C LYS A 316 10.85 -15.49 -7.60
N VAL A 317 11.11 -14.22 -7.96
CA VAL A 317 11.21 -13.09 -7.04
C VAL A 317 10.27 -11.98 -7.50
N ILE A 318 9.51 -11.43 -6.55
CA ILE A 318 8.64 -10.28 -6.76
C ILE A 318 9.16 -9.13 -5.90
N ILE A 319 9.52 -8.01 -6.53
CA ILE A 319 10.14 -6.86 -5.86
C ILE A 319 9.24 -5.64 -6.08
N THR A 320 8.77 -5.07 -5.00
CA THR A 320 8.05 -3.79 -4.97
C THR A 320 8.96 -2.70 -4.41
N GLN A 321 8.47 -1.48 -4.30
CA GLN A 321 9.22 -0.39 -3.67
C GLN A 321 9.62 -0.67 -2.21
N ARG A 322 8.86 -1.49 -1.49
CA ARG A 322 9.03 -1.69 -0.03
C ARG A 322 9.26 -3.13 0.38
N LYS A 323 9.05 -4.08 -0.51
CA LYS A 323 9.01 -5.50 -0.18
C LYS A 323 9.62 -6.35 -1.28
N THR A 324 10.34 -7.39 -0.90
CA THR A 324 10.83 -8.42 -1.81
C THR A 324 10.36 -9.78 -1.33
N THR A 325 9.68 -10.53 -2.19
CA THR A 325 9.16 -11.87 -1.92
C THR A 325 9.95 -12.88 -2.73
N PHE A 326 10.54 -13.87 -2.05
CA PHE A 326 11.26 -14.99 -2.64
C PHE A 326 10.36 -16.21 -2.63
N ILE A 327 10.17 -16.84 -3.78
CA ILE A 327 9.34 -18.05 -3.97
C ILE A 327 10.26 -19.17 -4.43
N ASN A 328 10.35 -20.25 -3.64
CA ASN A 328 11.18 -21.40 -3.97
C ASN A 328 10.53 -22.68 -3.45
N LYS A 329 10.02 -23.51 -4.37
CA LYS A 329 9.36 -24.80 -4.07
C LYS A 329 10.31 -25.79 -3.39
N ASP A 330 11.59 -25.73 -3.72
CA ASP A 330 12.66 -26.61 -3.23
C ASP A 330 13.51 -25.96 -2.12
N SER A 331 12.91 -25.07 -1.34
CA SER A 331 13.60 -24.33 -0.27
C SER A 331 14.30 -25.26 0.73
N LYS A 332 15.59 -25.00 0.99
CA LYS A 332 16.43 -25.73 1.98
C LYS A 332 16.51 -25.04 3.33
N ALA A 333 15.57 -24.16 3.67
CA ALA A 333 15.56 -23.39 4.92
C ALA A 333 15.45 -24.25 6.19
N GLY A 334 15.11 -25.54 6.08
CA GLY A 334 14.89 -26.41 7.24
C GLY A 334 16.09 -26.51 8.21
N ASP A 335 17.31 -26.56 7.71
CA ASP A 335 18.51 -26.63 8.57
C ASP A 335 18.80 -25.29 9.24
N ARG A 336 18.52 -24.18 8.54
CA ARG A 336 18.62 -22.84 9.10
C ARG A 336 17.61 -22.63 10.21
N ILE A 337 16.36 -23.07 10.02
CA ILE A 337 15.30 -23.04 11.04
C ILE A 337 15.70 -23.82 12.29
N LYS A 338 16.27 -25.03 12.14
CA LYS A 338 16.76 -25.83 13.28
C LYS A 338 17.88 -25.11 14.02
N GLY A 339 18.83 -24.51 13.29
CA GLY A 339 19.93 -23.72 13.86
C GLY A 339 19.41 -22.53 14.68
N LEU A 340 18.49 -21.75 14.12
CA LEU A 340 17.87 -20.63 14.81
C LEU A 340 17.07 -21.07 16.04
N ALA A 341 16.34 -22.18 15.98
CA ALA A 341 15.60 -22.72 17.12
C ALA A 341 16.52 -23.14 18.29
N ALA A 342 17.72 -23.61 17.98
CA ALA A 342 18.72 -23.90 19.01
C ALA A 342 19.21 -22.65 19.72
N THR A 343 19.45 -21.55 18.96
CA THR A 343 19.95 -20.28 19.53
C THR A 343 18.93 -19.52 20.39
N ILE A 344 17.62 -19.80 20.26
CA ILE A 344 16.59 -19.18 21.13
C ILE A 344 16.88 -19.44 22.63
N LYS A 345 17.36 -20.62 22.97
CA LYS A 345 17.64 -21.00 24.36
C LYS A 345 18.83 -20.24 24.95
N GLU A 346 19.74 -19.79 24.07
CA GLU A 346 20.98 -19.08 24.44
C GLU A 346 20.84 -17.57 24.35
N ALA A 347 19.72 -17.07 23.80
CA ALA A 347 19.48 -15.63 23.61
C ALA A 347 19.38 -14.92 24.98
N PRO A 348 20.24 -13.92 25.24
CA PRO A 348 20.37 -13.27 26.54
C PRO A 348 19.18 -12.38 26.92
N THR A 349 18.43 -11.87 25.92
CA THR A 349 17.32 -10.94 26.16
C THR A 349 16.02 -11.45 25.52
N GLN A 350 14.88 -11.04 26.11
CA GLN A 350 13.57 -11.32 25.53
C GLN A 350 13.42 -10.72 24.12
N TYR A 351 14.02 -9.55 23.88
CA TYR A 351 14.03 -8.89 22.59
C TYR A 351 14.71 -9.76 21.51
N GLU A 352 15.87 -10.34 21.82
CA GLU A 352 16.59 -11.23 20.89
C GLU A 352 15.82 -12.52 20.62
N LYS A 353 15.17 -13.09 21.64
CA LYS A 353 14.29 -14.26 21.48
C LYS A 353 13.16 -13.95 20.48
N THR A 354 12.46 -12.83 20.69
CA THR A 354 11.37 -12.41 19.81
C THR A 354 11.86 -12.23 18.37
N ARG A 355 13.01 -11.59 18.15
CA ARG A 355 13.58 -11.44 16.81
C ARG A 355 13.94 -12.76 16.14
N ILE A 356 14.46 -13.73 16.89
CA ILE A 356 14.75 -15.06 16.34
C ILE A 356 13.44 -15.80 16.01
N GLU A 357 12.42 -15.69 16.85
CA GLU A 357 11.08 -16.25 16.59
C GLU A 357 10.43 -15.66 15.34
N GLU A 358 10.52 -14.35 15.14
CA GLU A 358 10.05 -13.67 13.92
C GLU A 358 10.76 -14.17 12.66
N ARG A 359 12.09 -14.34 12.71
CA ARG A 359 12.87 -14.87 11.59
C ARG A 359 12.50 -16.32 11.27
N ILE A 360 12.32 -17.16 12.30
CA ILE A 360 11.84 -18.53 12.13
C ILE A 360 10.44 -18.54 11.49
N ALA A 361 9.56 -17.64 11.92
CA ALA A 361 8.23 -17.52 11.35
C ALA A 361 8.28 -17.12 9.86
N LYS A 362 9.13 -16.14 9.49
CA LYS A 362 9.37 -15.75 8.08
C LYS A 362 9.92 -16.92 7.24
N LEU A 363 10.90 -17.66 7.75
CA LEU A 363 11.50 -18.82 7.06
C LEU A 363 10.56 -20.03 6.94
N LYS A 364 9.63 -20.21 7.88
CA LYS A 364 8.60 -21.27 7.84
C LYS A 364 7.39 -20.88 6.99
N GLY A 365 7.27 -19.60 6.65
CA GLY A 365 6.11 -19.04 5.98
C GLY A 365 5.81 -19.74 4.67
N ASP A 366 4.53 -19.93 4.39
CA ASP A 366 4.05 -20.30 3.09
C ASP A 366 3.68 -19.01 2.34
N VAL A 367 3.96 -18.97 1.04
CA VAL A 367 3.51 -17.93 0.12
C VAL A 367 2.29 -18.47 -0.59
N ALA A 368 1.18 -17.77 -0.49
CA ALA A 368 0.00 -18.06 -1.29
C ALA A 368 0.00 -17.16 -2.53
N ILE A 369 -0.13 -17.76 -3.70
CA ILE A 369 -0.25 -17.06 -4.96
C ILE A 369 -1.70 -17.18 -5.40
N ILE A 370 -2.43 -16.07 -5.45
CA ILE A 370 -3.79 -16.00 -5.98
C ILE A 370 -3.66 -15.68 -7.47
N LYS A 371 -3.94 -16.65 -8.33
CA LYS A 371 -3.97 -16.50 -9.79
C LYS A 371 -5.38 -16.11 -10.21
N VAL A 372 -5.58 -14.85 -10.52
CA VAL A 372 -6.89 -14.31 -10.88
C VAL A 372 -7.27 -14.73 -12.29
N GLY A 373 -8.42 -15.41 -12.44
CA GLY A 373 -8.98 -15.77 -13.73
C GLY A 373 -10.10 -14.83 -14.17
N ALA A 374 -10.20 -14.59 -15.49
CA ALA A 374 -11.26 -13.80 -16.10
C ALA A 374 -11.44 -14.16 -17.58
N THR A 375 -12.55 -13.68 -18.17
CA THR A 375 -12.89 -13.95 -19.58
C THR A 375 -12.28 -12.94 -20.56
N SER A 376 -11.86 -11.77 -20.08
CA SER A 376 -11.23 -10.72 -20.88
C SER A 376 -10.10 -10.01 -20.11
N GLU A 377 -9.16 -9.39 -20.82
CA GLU A 377 -8.07 -8.64 -20.21
C GLU A 377 -8.56 -7.45 -19.36
N VAL A 378 -9.63 -6.79 -19.75
CA VAL A 378 -10.23 -5.67 -19.01
C VAL A 378 -10.81 -6.16 -17.69
N GLU A 379 -11.55 -7.26 -17.72
CA GLU A 379 -12.10 -7.91 -16.53
C GLU A 379 -10.97 -8.44 -15.63
N LEU A 380 -9.94 -9.05 -16.21
CA LEU A 380 -8.80 -9.57 -15.49
C LEU A 380 -8.10 -8.49 -14.68
N LYS A 381 -7.86 -7.33 -15.29
CA LYS A 381 -7.20 -6.20 -14.65
C LYS A 381 -8.06 -5.64 -13.50
N GLU A 382 -9.35 -5.41 -13.72
CA GLU A 382 -10.28 -4.94 -12.68
C GLU A 382 -10.38 -5.93 -11.51
N LYS A 383 -10.53 -7.22 -11.83
CA LYS A 383 -10.65 -8.27 -10.81
C LYS A 383 -9.34 -8.45 -10.03
N LYS A 384 -8.19 -8.31 -10.70
CA LYS A 384 -6.88 -8.34 -10.04
C LYS A 384 -6.72 -7.17 -9.08
N ASP A 385 -6.97 -5.93 -9.52
CA ASP A 385 -6.91 -4.72 -8.68
C ASP A 385 -7.78 -4.91 -7.41
N ARG A 386 -9.00 -5.43 -7.58
CA ARG A 386 -9.93 -5.70 -6.48
C ARG A 386 -9.46 -6.79 -5.51
N VAL A 387 -8.81 -7.83 -6.01
CA VAL A 387 -8.23 -8.88 -5.17
C VAL A 387 -7.00 -8.37 -4.42
N ASP A 388 -6.17 -7.54 -5.07
CA ASP A 388 -5.02 -6.88 -4.43
C ASP A 388 -5.48 -5.99 -3.26
N ASP A 389 -6.50 -5.15 -3.47
CA ASP A 389 -7.09 -4.31 -2.42
C ASP A 389 -7.63 -5.16 -1.24
N ALA A 390 -8.32 -6.25 -1.55
CA ALA A 390 -8.89 -7.12 -0.52
C ALA A 390 -7.81 -7.87 0.29
N VAL A 391 -6.73 -8.30 -0.35
CA VAL A 391 -5.56 -8.89 0.32
C VAL A 391 -4.90 -7.85 1.23
N ALA A 392 -4.70 -6.62 0.74
CA ALA A 392 -4.11 -5.52 1.50
C ALA A 392 -4.97 -5.14 2.71
N ALA A 393 -6.28 -4.95 2.53
CA ALA A 393 -7.24 -4.65 3.59
C ALA A 393 -7.31 -5.76 4.65
N THR A 394 -7.33 -7.03 4.22
CA THR A 394 -7.33 -8.17 5.14
C THR A 394 -6.05 -8.23 5.97
N ARG A 395 -4.89 -7.98 5.36
CA ARG A 395 -3.61 -7.90 6.05
C ARG A 395 -3.60 -6.75 7.06
N ALA A 396 -4.03 -5.56 6.67
CA ALA A 396 -4.12 -4.40 7.55
C ALA A 396 -5.02 -4.65 8.77
N ALA A 397 -6.12 -5.37 8.57
CA ALA A 397 -7.01 -5.77 9.65
C ALA A 397 -6.36 -6.78 10.60
N LEU A 398 -5.61 -7.75 10.09
CA LEU A 398 -4.87 -8.72 10.90
C LEU A 398 -3.76 -8.06 11.74
N GLU A 399 -3.20 -6.96 11.25
CA GLU A 399 -2.14 -6.20 11.94
C GLU A 399 -2.68 -5.36 13.08
N GLU A 400 -3.69 -4.52 12.84
CA GLU A 400 -4.17 -3.53 13.82
C GLU A 400 -5.62 -3.76 14.30
N GLY A 401 -6.36 -4.69 13.72
CA GLY A 401 -7.76 -4.94 14.07
C GLY A 401 -8.75 -4.26 13.16
N VAL A 402 -10.01 -4.21 13.59
CA VAL A 402 -11.16 -3.72 12.82
C VAL A 402 -11.97 -2.67 13.56
N LEU A 403 -12.58 -1.80 12.80
CA LEU A 403 -13.47 -0.72 13.21
C LEU A 403 -14.88 -0.92 12.64
N PRO A 404 -15.92 -0.28 13.20
CA PRO A 404 -17.19 -0.11 12.49
C PRO A 404 -16.96 0.58 11.15
N GLY A 405 -17.34 -0.08 10.06
CA GLY A 405 -17.03 0.37 8.71
C GLY A 405 -17.97 1.43 8.15
N GLY A 406 -17.79 1.73 6.85
CA GLY A 406 -18.63 2.70 6.15
C GLY A 406 -18.45 4.14 6.62
N GLY A 407 -17.29 4.50 7.16
CA GLY A 407 -17.00 5.84 7.68
C GLY A 407 -17.57 6.12 9.08
N VAL A 408 -18.30 5.17 9.69
CA VAL A 408 -18.97 5.37 11.00
C VAL A 408 -17.94 5.54 12.12
N ALA A 409 -16.81 4.84 12.09
CA ALA A 409 -15.78 4.99 13.12
C ALA A 409 -15.21 6.41 13.17
N LEU A 410 -14.96 7.02 12.00
CA LEU A 410 -14.51 8.40 11.89
C LEU A 410 -15.60 9.40 12.30
N LEU A 411 -16.84 9.17 11.91
CA LEU A 411 -17.98 9.97 12.32
C LEU A 411 -18.09 10.05 13.86
N ILE A 412 -17.99 8.89 14.53
CA ILE A 412 -18.03 8.83 16.01
C ILE A 412 -16.80 9.51 16.62
N ALA A 413 -15.62 9.32 16.05
CA ALA A 413 -14.41 9.94 16.57
C ALA A 413 -14.43 11.46 16.41
N GLY A 414 -14.95 11.95 15.31
CA GLY A 414 -15.02 13.38 14.98
C GLY A 414 -15.97 14.19 15.85
N GLN A 415 -16.96 13.57 16.52
CA GLN A 415 -17.88 14.29 17.39
C GLN A 415 -17.19 15.02 18.55
N PHE A 416 -15.99 14.61 18.94
CA PHE A 416 -15.21 15.19 20.01
C PHE A 416 -14.25 16.29 19.56
N CYS A 417 -14.22 16.59 18.25
CA CYS A 417 -13.33 17.53 17.61
C CYS A 417 -14.02 18.85 17.30
N LYS A 418 -13.25 19.94 17.24
CA LYS A 418 -13.74 21.25 16.82
C LYS A 418 -13.51 21.49 15.34
N SER A 419 -12.28 21.31 14.89
CA SER A 419 -11.83 21.63 13.53
C SER A 419 -11.97 20.46 12.56
N LEU A 420 -11.84 19.20 13.04
CA LEU A 420 -11.94 18.02 12.20
C LEU A 420 -13.32 17.32 12.23
N SER A 421 -14.28 17.78 13.06
CA SER A 421 -15.58 17.12 13.19
C SER A 421 -16.28 16.88 11.85
N LEU A 422 -16.41 17.93 11.05
CA LEU A 422 -17.07 17.84 9.75
C LEU A 422 -16.23 17.02 8.74
N ALA A 423 -14.91 17.19 8.73
CA ALA A 423 -14.03 16.44 7.85
C ALA A 423 -14.06 14.93 8.13
N ALA A 424 -14.08 14.53 9.40
CA ALA A 424 -14.19 13.15 9.84
C ALA A 424 -15.54 12.50 9.47
N SER A 425 -16.61 13.29 9.37
CA SER A 425 -17.93 12.79 8.94
C SER A 425 -18.06 12.62 7.43
N MET A 426 -17.19 13.25 6.62
CA MET A 426 -17.33 13.29 5.17
C MET A 426 -17.25 11.91 4.48
N PRO A 427 -16.40 10.96 4.88
CA PRO A 427 -16.43 9.64 4.27
C PRO A 427 -17.79 8.95 4.40
N PHE A 428 -18.40 9.01 5.58
CA PHE A 428 -19.76 8.50 5.80
C PHE A 428 -20.80 9.22 4.92
N LYS A 429 -20.78 10.57 4.92
CA LYS A 429 -21.68 11.39 4.10
C LYS A 429 -21.54 11.09 2.62
N GLN A 430 -20.30 10.96 2.13
CA GLN A 430 -20.03 10.66 0.72
C GLN A 430 -20.54 9.27 0.32
N ILE A 431 -20.40 8.27 1.18
CA ILE A 431 -20.98 6.93 0.95
C ILE A 431 -22.50 7.01 0.82
N CYS A 432 -23.16 7.79 1.70
CA CYS A 432 -24.62 8.01 1.64
C CYS A 432 -25.02 8.73 0.35
N ILE A 433 -24.29 9.78 -0.03
CA ILE A 433 -24.52 10.53 -1.28
C ILE A 433 -24.41 9.61 -2.49
N ASN A 434 -23.34 8.82 -2.57
CA ASN A 434 -23.13 7.88 -3.67
C ASN A 434 -24.20 6.77 -3.69
N ALA A 435 -24.78 6.45 -2.54
CA ALA A 435 -25.89 5.53 -2.41
C ALA A 435 -27.25 6.14 -2.84
N GLY A 436 -27.33 7.45 -3.04
CA GLY A 436 -28.55 8.17 -3.43
C GLY A 436 -29.41 8.59 -2.27
N VAL A 437 -28.87 8.66 -1.05
CA VAL A 437 -29.58 9.17 0.12
C VAL A 437 -29.70 10.69 0.01
N ALA A 438 -30.88 11.25 0.25
CA ALA A 438 -31.08 12.69 0.23
C ALA A 438 -30.36 13.38 1.43
N ASN A 439 -29.81 14.57 1.23
CA ASN A 439 -29.02 15.27 2.25
C ASN A 439 -29.74 15.42 3.61
N LYS A 440 -31.04 15.67 3.60
CA LYS A 440 -31.85 15.76 4.83
C LYS A 440 -31.89 14.44 5.60
N ASP A 441 -31.93 13.32 4.89
CA ASP A 441 -32.00 11.98 5.48
C ASP A 441 -30.61 11.56 6.00
N ILE A 442 -29.51 12.03 5.37
CA ILE A 442 -28.14 11.81 5.84
C ILE A 442 -27.96 12.40 7.25
N LEU A 443 -28.44 13.61 7.49
CA LEU A 443 -28.36 14.25 8.82
C LEU A 443 -29.11 13.44 9.88
N THR A 444 -30.32 12.96 9.55
CA THR A 444 -31.10 12.11 10.45
C THR A 444 -30.40 10.78 10.75
N ILE A 445 -29.77 10.16 9.75
CA ILE A 445 -29.00 8.91 9.92
C ILE A 445 -27.77 9.17 10.81
N GLU A 446 -27.06 10.29 10.58
CA GLU A 446 -25.91 10.73 11.37
C GLU A 446 -26.29 10.92 12.84
N GLU A 447 -27.36 11.64 13.11
CA GLU A 447 -27.91 11.83 14.46
C GLU A 447 -28.27 10.49 15.12
N ASN A 448 -28.95 9.61 14.41
CA ASN A 448 -29.28 8.27 14.92
C ASN A 448 -28.04 7.45 15.29
N ILE A 449 -26.94 7.53 14.51
CA ILE A 449 -25.69 6.84 14.81
C ILE A 449 -25.03 7.43 16.07
N LEU A 450 -25.05 8.75 16.22
CA LEU A 450 -24.39 9.45 17.32
C LEU A 450 -25.18 9.38 18.64
N HIS A 451 -26.51 9.43 18.60
CA HIS A 451 -27.37 9.46 19.79
C HIS A 451 -27.77 8.09 20.35
N ASN A 452 -27.80 7.02 19.54
CA ASN A 452 -28.15 5.66 19.98
C ASN A 452 -26.99 4.91 20.64
N GLU A 453 -26.28 5.55 21.59
CA GLU A 453 -25.13 4.98 22.30
C GLU A 453 -24.09 4.35 21.34
N ASN A 454 -24.01 4.86 20.12
CA ASN A 454 -23.15 4.39 19.05
C ASN A 454 -23.35 2.89 18.67
N ASP A 455 -24.51 2.29 18.91
CA ASP A 455 -24.79 0.88 18.56
C ASP A 455 -25.45 0.68 17.18
N SER A 456 -25.57 1.73 16.39
CA SER A 456 -26.16 1.69 15.04
C SER A 456 -25.13 1.97 13.95
N ILE A 457 -25.33 1.34 12.78
CA ILE A 457 -24.58 1.56 11.56
C ILE A 457 -25.54 1.57 10.36
N PHE A 458 -25.28 2.42 9.38
CA PHE A 458 -26.07 2.46 8.15
C PHE A 458 -25.45 1.59 7.08
N ASN A 459 -26.26 0.67 6.54
CA ASN A 459 -25.85 -0.17 5.40
C ASN A 459 -26.28 0.50 4.09
N ALA A 460 -25.33 1.14 3.42
CA ALA A 460 -25.57 1.84 2.16
C ALA A 460 -25.94 0.90 0.99
N LYS A 461 -25.69 -0.41 1.10
CA LYS A 461 -26.10 -1.41 0.09
C LYS A 461 -27.58 -1.73 0.20
N SER A 462 -28.07 -2.06 1.42
CA SER A 462 -29.49 -2.36 1.70
C SER A 462 -30.34 -1.11 1.98
N MET A 463 -29.74 0.04 2.24
CA MET A 463 -30.39 1.29 2.65
C MET A 463 -31.10 1.18 4.01
N GLU A 464 -30.60 0.37 4.92
CA GLU A 464 -31.21 0.10 6.22
C GLU A 464 -30.22 0.36 7.36
N MET A 465 -30.78 0.67 8.55
CA MET A 465 -30.02 0.75 9.79
C MET A 465 -29.83 -0.64 10.39
N GLU A 466 -28.62 -0.97 10.76
CA GLU A 466 -28.24 -2.24 11.38
C GLU A 466 -27.61 -2.01 12.77
N LYS A 467 -27.64 -3.03 13.63
CA LYS A 467 -26.89 -3.00 14.90
C LYS A 467 -25.43 -3.31 14.64
N LYS A 468 -24.50 -2.53 15.22
CA LYS A 468 -23.05 -2.80 15.13
C LYS A 468 -22.63 -4.20 15.55
N SER A 469 -23.33 -4.78 16.51
CA SER A 469 -23.07 -6.15 17.00
C SER A 469 -23.43 -7.23 15.97
N LYS A 470 -24.26 -6.91 14.96
CA LYS A 470 -24.74 -7.86 13.94
C LYS A 470 -24.26 -7.53 12.54
N THR A 471 -23.74 -6.32 12.33
CA THR A 471 -23.27 -5.90 11.02
C THR A 471 -22.02 -6.63 10.60
N LYS A 472 -21.89 -6.84 9.29
CA LYS A 472 -20.69 -7.31 8.64
C LYS A 472 -19.81 -6.15 8.10
N ILE A 473 -20.30 -4.90 8.21
CA ILE A 473 -19.61 -3.71 7.67
C ILE A 473 -18.48 -3.33 8.61
N LEU A 474 -17.26 -3.74 8.24
CA LEU A 474 -16.04 -3.55 9.01
C LEU A 474 -14.97 -2.92 8.13
N ASP A 475 -14.26 -1.92 8.67
CA ASP A 475 -13.09 -1.32 8.04
C ASP A 475 -11.82 -1.73 8.80
N PRO A 476 -10.69 -1.98 8.13
CA PRO A 476 -9.42 -2.19 8.80
C PRO A 476 -8.98 -0.94 9.57
N ALA A 477 -8.61 -1.09 10.84
CA ALA A 477 -8.23 0.04 11.68
C ALA A 477 -7.01 0.79 11.13
N LYS A 478 -6.03 0.07 10.62
CA LYS A 478 -4.81 0.63 10.01
C LYS A 478 -5.13 1.49 8.79
N VAL A 479 -6.03 1.05 7.92
CA VAL A 479 -6.46 1.79 6.72
C VAL A 479 -7.10 3.12 7.11
N THR A 480 -8.08 3.09 8.02
CA THR A 480 -8.80 4.28 8.48
C THR A 480 -7.87 5.27 9.17
N ARG A 481 -6.95 4.78 10.01
CA ARG A 481 -5.97 5.60 10.71
C ARG A 481 -5.01 6.30 9.75
N ILE A 482 -4.39 5.55 8.83
CA ILE A 482 -3.43 6.09 7.86
C ILE A 482 -4.11 7.09 6.91
N ALA A 483 -5.35 6.84 6.52
CA ALA A 483 -6.10 7.75 5.66
C ALA A 483 -6.24 9.16 6.28
N ILE A 484 -6.61 9.26 7.55
CA ILE A 484 -6.75 10.57 8.22
C ILE A 484 -5.39 11.19 8.56
N GLU A 485 -4.39 10.41 8.98
CA GLU A 485 -3.03 10.88 9.24
C GLU A 485 -2.40 11.52 7.99
N ASN A 486 -2.49 10.85 6.84
CA ASN A 486 -1.98 11.37 5.56
C ASN A 486 -2.73 12.62 5.11
N ALA A 487 -4.06 12.63 5.22
CA ALA A 487 -4.86 13.80 4.86
C ALA A 487 -4.47 15.03 5.70
N VAL A 488 -4.38 14.88 7.02
CA VAL A 488 -3.99 15.97 7.94
C VAL A 488 -2.58 16.45 7.67
N SER A 489 -1.62 15.55 7.50
CA SER A 489 -0.22 15.88 7.27
C SER A 489 -0.01 16.72 6.00
N VAL A 490 -0.58 16.28 4.89
CA VAL A 490 -0.42 16.94 3.60
C VAL A 490 -1.21 18.24 3.53
N VAL A 491 -2.48 18.21 3.92
CA VAL A 491 -3.36 19.38 3.84
C VAL A 491 -2.98 20.45 4.85
N GLY A 492 -2.55 20.07 6.05
CA GLY A 492 -2.03 21.02 7.06
C GLY A 492 -0.83 21.83 6.53
N THR A 493 0.01 21.21 5.70
CA THR A 493 1.11 21.91 5.03
C THR A 493 0.60 22.80 3.88
N LEU A 494 -0.36 22.32 3.10
CA LEU A 494 -0.93 23.07 1.99
C LEU A 494 -1.67 24.34 2.47
N LEU A 495 -2.41 24.27 3.57
CA LEU A 495 -3.14 25.41 4.17
C LEU A 495 -2.19 26.53 4.63
N THR A 496 -0.96 26.21 5.03
CA THR A 496 0.06 27.20 5.46
C THR A 496 0.92 27.72 4.30
N THR A 497 0.64 27.32 3.06
CA THR A 497 1.38 27.78 1.89
C THR A 497 0.90 29.16 1.44
N GLU A 498 1.83 30.13 1.36
CA GLU A 498 1.53 31.52 1.00
C GLU A 498 2.14 31.93 -0.34
N VAL A 499 3.18 31.22 -0.81
CA VAL A 499 3.89 31.56 -2.04
C VAL A 499 4.23 30.30 -2.83
N MET A 500 4.05 30.36 -4.15
CA MET A 500 4.55 29.37 -5.08
C MET A 500 5.64 29.97 -5.96
N VAL A 501 6.79 29.32 -6.00
CA VAL A 501 7.92 29.71 -6.88
C VAL A 501 8.06 28.69 -7.99
N LYS A 502 8.00 29.14 -9.24
CA LYS A 502 8.23 28.33 -10.43
C LYS A 502 9.60 28.70 -11.01
N ASN A 503 10.51 27.75 -11.07
CA ASN A 503 11.81 27.87 -11.76
C ASN A 503 11.65 27.80 -13.28
#